data_3639992638dbba439b7ef8bda0abedc9
#
_entry.id   3639992638dbba439b7ef8bda0abedc9
#
_cell.length_a   1.000
_cell.length_b   1.000
_cell.length_c   1.000
_cell.angle_alpha   90.00
_cell.angle_beta   90.00
_cell.angle_gamma   90.00
#
_symmetry.space_group_name_H-M   'P 1'
#
loop_
_entity.id
_entity.type
_entity.pdbx_description
1 polymer ?
#
loop_
_entity_poly.entity_id
_entity_poly.type
_entity_poly.pdbx_seq_one_letter_code
_entity_poly.pdbx_strand_id
1 'polypeptide(L)'
;CRWLVDTLLPKFGIATTTIDGRDTAAWEAAAKPNTKVFFFETPANPTMDVVDIAAVCAIAKARGITTVVDNAFASPALQRPMEFGADVVAYSATKMMDGQGRVLAGAICGTRDWIDSVLLPFHRNTGPTLSAFNAWVVLKGLETLDLRIRRQSDNALKVARFLEGRLPKVNYPGLESHPQHVLAMQQMDAAGPIFSLYVGGGRAEAHGLLNALELVDISNNIGDSRSLMTHPASTTHYGMAEEARLEVGITEDMLRLNVGLEDADDVIADFDQALRAIGR
;
A
#
# COMPACT_ATOMS: atom_id res chain seq x y z
N CYS A 1 -7.17 -7.95 3.21
CA CYS A 1 -8.60 -7.58 3.05
C CYS A 1 -9.33 -8.47 2.04
N ARG A 2 -8.74 -8.87 0.89
CA ARG A 2 -9.40 -9.64 -0.17
C ARG A 2 -10.16 -10.88 0.36
N TRP A 3 -9.49 -11.77 1.10
CA TRP A 3 -10.14 -12.96 1.70
C TRP A 3 -11.34 -12.60 2.59
N LEU A 4 -11.25 -11.49 3.32
CA LEU A 4 -12.33 -11.05 4.21
C LEU A 4 -13.57 -10.67 3.40
N VAL A 5 -13.41 -9.88 2.33
CA VAL A 5 -14.55 -9.45 1.50
C VAL A 5 -15.10 -10.57 0.62
N ASP A 6 -14.25 -11.44 0.08
CA ASP A 6 -14.67 -12.50 -0.84
C ASP A 6 -15.17 -13.77 -0.13
N THR A 7 -14.70 -14.04 1.11
CA THR A 7 -14.94 -15.32 1.78
C THR A 7 -15.69 -15.17 3.11
N LEU A 8 -15.32 -14.20 3.93
CA LEU A 8 -15.89 -14.07 5.27
C LEU A 8 -17.21 -13.29 5.26
N LEU A 9 -17.24 -12.08 4.69
CA LEU A 9 -18.43 -11.23 4.71
C LEU A 9 -19.67 -11.89 4.09
N PRO A 10 -19.57 -12.65 2.99
CA PRO A 10 -20.74 -13.39 2.45
C PRO A 10 -21.37 -14.36 3.44
N LYS A 11 -20.61 -14.95 4.38
CA LYS A 11 -21.16 -15.84 5.42
C LYS A 11 -22.07 -15.10 6.41
N PHE A 12 -21.96 -13.78 6.47
CA PHE A 12 -22.83 -12.91 7.27
C PHE A 12 -23.90 -12.21 6.43
N GLY A 13 -24.13 -12.64 5.18
CA GLY A 13 -25.12 -12.05 4.28
C GLY A 13 -24.71 -10.70 3.69
N ILE A 14 -23.43 -10.35 3.77
CA ILE A 14 -22.89 -9.10 3.20
C ILE A 14 -22.33 -9.39 1.83
N ALA A 15 -23.02 -8.92 0.79
CA ALA A 15 -22.56 -9.03 -0.59
C ALA A 15 -21.48 -7.98 -0.88
N THR A 16 -20.47 -8.36 -1.67
CA THR A 16 -19.40 -7.47 -2.11
C THR A 16 -19.34 -7.42 -3.63
N THR A 17 -18.89 -6.28 -4.17
CA THR A 17 -18.62 -6.09 -5.60
C THR A 17 -17.24 -5.49 -5.74
N THR A 18 -16.35 -6.18 -6.46
CA THR A 18 -15.01 -5.67 -6.77
C THR A 18 -15.07 -4.90 -8.09
N ILE A 19 -14.42 -3.75 -8.14
CA ILE A 19 -14.34 -2.88 -9.31
C ILE A 19 -12.91 -2.42 -9.54
N ASP A 20 -12.61 -1.85 -10.70
CA ASP A 20 -11.39 -1.09 -10.90
C ASP A 20 -11.52 0.26 -10.18
N GLY A 21 -10.78 0.43 -9.08
CA GLY A 21 -10.84 1.64 -8.27
C GLY A 21 -10.35 2.91 -8.97
N ARG A 22 -9.59 2.77 -10.06
CA ARG A 22 -9.09 3.89 -10.87
C ARG A 22 -10.18 4.54 -11.71
N ASP A 23 -11.19 3.77 -12.08
CA ASP A 23 -12.34 4.25 -12.85
C ASP A 23 -13.40 4.81 -11.91
N THR A 24 -13.42 6.14 -11.79
CA THR A 24 -14.41 6.85 -10.95
C THR A 24 -15.85 6.54 -11.35
N ALA A 25 -16.13 6.32 -12.64
CA ALA A 25 -17.47 5.98 -13.12
C ALA A 25 -17.93 4.59 -12.67
N ALA A 26 -16.98 3.64 -12.52
CA ALA A 26 -17.28 2.30 -12.02
C ALA A 26 -17.82 2.32 -10.58
N TRP A 27 -17.39 3.26 -9.73
CA TRP A 27 -17.92 3.43 -8.37
C TRP A 27 -19.40 3.81 -8.38
N GLU A 28 -19.77 4.73 -9.25
CA GLU A 28 -21.16 5.15 -9.38
C GLU A 28 -22.04 4.04 -9.96
N ALA A 29 -21.56 3.37 -11.00
CA ALA A 29 -22.29 2.30 -11.68
C ALA A 29 -22.48 1.06 -10.79
N ALA A 30 -21.51 0.73 -9.95
CA ALA A 30 -21.58 -0.43 -9.05
C ALA A 30 -22.41 -0.18 -7.78
N ALA A 31 -22.69 1.08 -7.43
CA ALA A 31 -23.45 1.44 -6.23
C ALA A 31 -24.92 1.05 -6.38
N LYS A 32 -25.40 0.22 -5.45
CA LYS A 32 -26.80 -0.26 -5.36
C LYS A 32 -27.53 0.47 -4.22
N PRO A 33 -28.89 0.43 -4.17
CA PRO A 33 -29.64 1.06 -3.08
C PRO A 33 -29.28 0.53 -1.69
N ASN A 34 -28.78 -0.70 -1.59
CA ASN A 34 -28.34 -1.33 -0.33
C ASN A 34 -26.82 -1.26 -0.10
N THR A 35 -26.06 -0.57 -0.93
CA THR A 35 -24.63 -0.36 -0.71
C THR A 35 -24.42 0.50 0.54
N LYS A 36 -23.56 0.05 1.45
CA LYS A 36 -23.30 0.72 2.74
C LYS A 36 -21.88 1.27 2.85
N VAL A 37 -20.92 0.62 2.19
CA VAL A 37 -19.50 0.96 2.32
C VAL A 37 -18.82 0.92 0.97
N PHE A 38 -18.01 1.93 0.71
CA PHE A 38 -16.93 1.93 -0.27
C PHE A 38 -15.61 1.73 0.48
N PHE A 39 -14.92 0.64 0.16
CA PHE A 39 -13.61 0.32 0.76
C PHE A 39 -12.56 0.28 -0.34
N PHE A 40 -11.46 1.00 -0.16
CA PHE A 40 -10.34 1.02 -1.11
C PHE A 40 -9.01 1.32 -0.45
N GLU A 41 -7.93 0.90 -1.10
CA GLU A 41 -6.54 1.15 -0.73
C GLU A 41 -5.91 2.07 -1.79
N THR A 42 -5.19 3.11 -1.34
CA THR A 42 -4.49 4.02 -2.26
C THR A 42 -3.25 4.64 -1.60
N PRO A 43 -2.05 4.51 -2.24
CA PRO A 43 -1.73 3.67 -3.41
C PRO A 43 -1.98 2.18 -3.15
N ALA A 44 -2.37 1.44 -4.18
CA ALA A 44 -2.77 0.03 -4.07
C ALA A 44 -1.57 -0.93 -4.03
N ASN A 45 -1.64 -1.96 -3.19
CA ASN A 45 -0.63 -3.02 -3.10
C ASN A 45 -0.94 -4.17 -4.06
N PRO A 46 -0.02 -4.62 -4.92
CA PRO A 46 1.34 -4.13 -5.12
C PRO A 46 1.50 -3.19 -6.32
N THR A 47 0.43 -2.92 -7.05
CA THR A 47 0.49 -2.27 -8.37
C THR A 47 0.73 -0.77 -8.32
N MET A 48 0.65 -0.14 -7.15
CA MET A 48 0.82 1.30 -6.94
C MET A 48 -0.21 2.18 -7.66
N ASP A 49 -1.34 1.58 -8.04
CA ASP A 49 -2.46 2.33 -8.62
C ASP A 49 -3.03 3.32 -7.60
N VAL A 50 -3.45 4.48 -8.09
CA VAL A 50 -3.95 5.58 -7.26
C VAL A 50 -5.45 5.76 -7.51
N VAL A 51 -6.23 5.79 -6.43
CA VAL A 51 -7.67 6.10 -6.45
C VAL A 51 -7.86 7.57 -6.14
N ASP A 52 -8.72 8.26 -6.89
CA ASP A 52 -9.13 9.63 -6.61
C ASP A 52 -10.04 9.66 -5.37
N ILE A 53 -9.44 9.97 -4.22
CA ILE A 53 -10.12 9.96 -2.92
C ILE A 53 -11.28 10.95 -2.93
N ALA A 54 -11.06 12.17 -3.41
CA ALA A 54 -12.06 13.23 -3.38
C ALA A 54 -13.27 12.88 -4.26
N ALA A 55 -13.04 12.38 -5.48
CA ALA A 55 -14.11 11.98 -6.38
C ALA A 55 -14.94 10.81 -5.83
N VAL A 56 -14.28 9.76 -5.30
CA VAL A 56 -14.97 8.60 -4.71
C VAL A 56 -15.76 9.00 -3.47
N CYS A 57 -15.19 9.83 -2.60
CA CYS A 57 -15.89 10.33 -1.41
C CYS A 57 -17.10 11.21 -1.77
N ALA A 58 -17.03 12.01 -2.83
CA ALA A 58 -18.15 12.82 -3.31
C ALA A 58 -19.32 11.93 -3.77
N ILE A 59 -19.03 10.85 -4.55
CA ILE A 59 -20.04 9.88 -4.99
C ILE A 59 -20.67 9.18 -3.78
N ALA A 60 -19.86 8.72 -2.84
CA ALA A 60 -20.32 8.04 -1.63
C ALA A 60 -21.25 8.94 -0.79
N LYS A 61 -20.83 10.19 -0.56
CA LYS A 61 -21.59 11.18 0.19
C LYS A 61 -22.96 11.48 -0.42
N ALA A 62 -23.02 11.63 -1.76
CA ALA A 62 -24.27 11.87 -2.47
C ALA A 62 -25.29 10.73 -2.32
N ARG A 63 -24.83 9.52 -1.96
CA ARG A 63 -25.63 8.30 -1.82
C ARG A 63 -25.78 7.82 -0.37
N GLY A 64 -25.21 8.54 0.60
CA GLY A 64 -25.22 8.13 2.02
C GLY A 64 -24.42 6.85 2.29
N ILE A 65 -23.34 6.63 1.52
CA ILE A 65 -22.45 5.48 1.63
C ILE A 65 -21.23 5.91 2.44
N THR A 66 -20.82 5.10 3.42
CA THR A 66 -19.59 5.34 4.21
C THR A 66 -18.35 4.97 3.42
N THR A 67 -17.35 5.83 3.42
CA THR A 67 -16.06 5.57 2.81
C THR A 67 -15.04 5.10 3.84
N VAL A 68 -14.31 4.03 3.53
CA VAL A 68 -13.20 3.51 4.32
C VAL A 68 -11.96 3.42 3.44
N VAL A 69 -10.93 4.18 3.79
CA VAL A 69 -9.67 4.23 3.04
C VAL A 69 -8.59 3.48 3.82
N ASP A 70 -8.01 2.43 3.22
CA ASP A 70 -6.78 1.83 3.72
C ASP A 70 -5.59 2.69 3.27
N ASN A 71 -4.98 3.38 4.23
CA ASN A 71 -3.89 4.33 4.00
C ASN A 71 -2.54 3.79 4.50
N ALA A 72 -2.39 2.45 4.52
CA ALA A 72 -1.18 1.82 5.04
C ALA A 72 0.09 2.19 4.26
N PHE A 73 0.01 2.36 2.93
CA PHE A 73 1.17 2.64 2.07
C PHE A 73 1.66 4.09 2.15
N ALA A 74 0.75 5.04 2.19
CA ALA A 74 1.12 6.46 2.26
C ALA A 74 1.39 6.91 3.70
N SER A 75 0.78 6.28 4.69
CA SER A 75 0.80 6.71 6.10
C SER A 75 0.15 8.08 6.33
N PRO A 76 -0.15 8.49 7.57
CA PRO A 76 -0.69 9.82 7.85
C PRO A 76 0.33 10.94 7.62
N ALA A 77 1.63 10.60 7.49
CA ALA A 77 2.67 11.58 7.21
C ALA A 77 2.60 12.15 5.80
N LEU A 78 2.12 11.34 4.82
CA LEU A 78 2.10 11.75 3.41
C LEU A 78 0.69 11.96 2.85
N GLN A 79 -0.31 11.23 3.36
CA GLN A 79 -1.67 11.30 2.84
C GLN A 79 -2.67 11.35 3.98
N ARG A 80 -3.61 12.27 3.92
CA ARG A 80 -4.65 12.50 4.94
C ARG A 80 -6.04 12.38 4.31
N PRO A 81 -6.56 11.14 4.11
CA PRO A 81 -7.80 10.92 3.35
C PRO A 81 -9.03 11.66 3.89
N MET A 82 -9.08 11.93 5.19
CA MET A 82 -10.20 12.69 5.77
C MET A 82 -10.27 14.14 5.27
N GLU A 83 -9.14 14.74 4.87
CA GLU A 83 -9.10 16.08 4.24
C GLU A 83 -9.73 16.08 2.85
N PHE A 84 -9.82 14.90 2.21
CA PHE A 84 -10.46 14.67 0.91
C PHE A 84 -11.89 14.11 1.04
N GLY A 85 -12.43 14.07 2.27
CA GLY A 85 -13.81 13.70 2.52
C GLY A 85 -14.04 12.24 2.91
N ALA A 86 -13.00 11.45 3.18
CA ALA A 86 -13.15 10.10 3.69
C ALA A 86 -13.76 10.10 5.10
N ASP A 87 -14.69 9.18 5.37
CA ASP A 87 -15.33 9.06 6.67
C ASP A 87 -14.45 8.31 7.68
N VAL A 88 -13.75 7.27 7.20
CA VAL A 88 -12.94 6.39 8.02
C VAL A 88 -11.62 6.10 7.31
N VAL A 89 -10.53 6.12 8.06
CA VAL A 89 -9.21 5.73 7.58
C VAL A 89 -8.67 4.58 8.42
N ALA A 90 -8.27 3.50 7.74
CA ALA A 90 -7.65 2.34 8.37
C ALA A 90 -6.14 2.33 8.10
N TYR A 91 -5.38 1.89 9.09
CA TYR A 91 -3.94 1.73 9.01
C TYR A 91 -3.51 0.38 9.53
N SER A 92 -2.58 -0.26 8.84
CA SER A 92 -1.76 -1.31 9.43
C SER A 92 -0.62 -0.63 10.20
N ALA A 93 -0.79 -0.46 11.52
CA ALA A 93 0.26 0.13 12.36
C ALA A 93 1.50 -0.77 12.48
N THR A 94 1.38 -2.05 12.10
CA THR A 94 2.49 -3.00 11.87
C THR A 94 3.52 -2.47 10.86
N LYS A 95 3.11 -1.57 9.95
CA LYS A 95 3.90 -1.09 8.81
C LYS A 95 4.64 0.20 9.16
N MET A 96 4.35 1.29 8.50
CA MET A 96 5.04 2.57 8.62
C MET A 96 5.05 3.13 10.06
N MET A 97 3.97 2.90 10.84
CA MET A 97 3.86 3.45 12.19
C MET A 97 4.84 2.80 13.15
N ASP A 98 4.98 1.48 13.13
CA ASP A 98 6.04 0.76 13.84
C ASP A 98 7.40 1.04 13.21
N GLY A 99 7.52 0.86 11.90
CA GLY A 99 8.68 1.19 11.07
C GLY A 99 9.90 0.30 11.23
N GLN A 100 9.81 -0.82 11.97
CA GLN A 100 10.94 -1.73 12.21
C GLN A 100 10.51 -3.22 12.31
N GLY A 101 9.28 -3.55 11.92
CA GLY A 101 8.79 -4.93 11.91
C GLY A 101 8.70 -5.60 13.28
N ARG A 102 8.48 -4.84 14.37
CA ARG A 102 8.54 -5.32 15.76
C ARG A 102 7.22 -5.84 16.30
N VAL A 103 6.09 -5.28 15.83
CA VAL A 103 4.76 -5.58 16.40
C VAL A 103 3.68 -5.67 15.33
N LEU A 104 2.62 -6.40 15.67
CA LEU A 104 1.36 -6.40 14.93
C LEU A 104 0.40 -5.42 15.61
N ALA A 105 -0.08 -4.44 14.86
CA ALA A 105 -1.01 -3.43 15.36
C ALA A 105 -1.85 -2.86 14.20
N GLY A 106 -2.99 -2.27 14.52
CA GLY A 106 -3.84 -1.51 13.61
C GLY A 106 -4.30 -0.21 14.25
N ALA A 107 -4.69 0.74 13.42
CA ALA A 107 -5.33 1.97 13.87
C ALA A 107 -6.49 2.32 12.93
N ILE A 108 -7.56 2.85 13.51
CA ILE A 108 -8.73 3.35 12.77
C ILE A 108 -8.97 4.79 13.21
N CYS A 109 -9.07 5.69 12.26
CA CYS A 109 -9.38 7.10 12.44
C CYS A 109 -10.75 7.41 11.83
N GLY A 110 -11.51 8.26 12.48
CA GLY A 110 -12.82 8.73 12.05
C GLY A 110 -13.28 9.92 12.89
N THR A 111 -14.47 10.42 12.63
CA THR A 111 -15.06 11.46 13.49
C THR A 111 -15.29 10.92 14.90
N ARG A 112 -15.31 11.81 15.91
CA ARG A 112 -15.58 11.46 17.28
C ARG A 112 -16.90 10.68 17.40
N ASP A 113 -17.96 11.18 16.78
CA ASP A 113 -19.28 10.57 16.85
C ASP A 113 -19.31 9.16 16.26
N TRP A 114 -18.62 8.94 15.13
CA TRP A 114 -18.52 7.62 14.52
C TRP A 114 -17.70 6.65 15.39
N ILE A 115 -16.58 7.12 15.93
CA ILE A 115 -15.75 6.30 16.84
C ILE A 115 -16.55 5.89 18.07
N ASP A 116 -17.22 6.84 18.73
CA ASP A 116 -17.92 6.59 19.99
C ASP A 116 -19.20 5.77 19.80
N SER A 117 -19.92 5.94 18.66
CA SER A 117 -21.19 5.26 18.41
C SER A 117 -21.08 3.93 17.67
N VAL A 118 -20.04 3.75 16.82
CA VAL A 118 -19.92 2.57 15.97
C VAL A 118 -18.72 1.72 16.37
N LEU A 119 -17.50 2.30 16.36
CA LEU A 119 -16.29 1.50 16.55
C LEU A 119 -16.11 1.06 17.99
N LEU A 120 -16.25 1.97 18.95
CA LEU A 120 -15.94 1.69 20.35
C LEU A 120 -16.86 0.61 20.97
N PRO A 121 -18.19 0.60 20.76
CA PRO A 121 -19.05 -0.50 21.20
C PRO A 121 -18.65 -1.84 20.61
N PHE A 122 -18.35 -1.89 19.29
CA PHE A 122 -17.90 -3.11 18.63
C PHE A 122 -16.57 -3.59 19.22
N HIS A 123 -15.58 -2.72 19.30
CA HIS A 123 -14.24 -3.03 19.81
C HIS A 123 -14.28 -3.56 21.25
N ARG A 124 -15.05 -2.92 22.14
CA ARG A 124 -15.19 -3.35 23.54
C ARG A 124 -15.82 -4.73 23.69
N ASN A 125 -16.78 -5.07 22.83
CA ASN A 125 -17.54 -6.32 22.95
C ASN A 125 -16.93 -7.49 22.14
N THR A 126 -16.08 -7.22 21.17
CA THR A 126 -15.40 -8.26 20.36
C THR A 126 -13.97 -8.55 20.82
N GLY A 127 -13.36 -7.67 21.62
CA GLY A 127 -12.11 -7.91 22.34
C GLY A 127 -10.78 -7.80 21.58
N PRO A 128 -10.66 -7.20 20.38
CA PRO A 128 -9.38 -7.04 19.69
C PRO A 128 -8.51 -5.96 20.37
N THR A 129 -7.98 -6.25 21.54
CA THR A 129 -7.23 -5.29 22.34
C THR A 129 -5.74 -5.38 22.08
N LEU A 130 -5.12 -4.24 21.73
CA LEU A 130 -3.67 -4.14 21.61
C LEU A 130 -3.02 -4.24 23.00
N SER A 131 -1.95 -5.05 23.13
CA SER A 131 -1.21 -5.13 24.40
C SER A 131 -0.56 -3.80 24.73
N ALA A 132 -0.40 -3.50 26.02
CA ALA A 132 0.26 -2.27 26.47
C ALA A 132 1.69 -2.14 25.93
N PHE A 133 2.43 -3.25 25.82
CA PHE A 133 3.77 -3.27 25.25
C PHE A 133 3.75 -2.91 23.75
N ASN A 134 2.88 -3.53 22.95
CA ASN A 134 2.76 -3.20 21.53
C ASN A 134 2.30 -1.76 21.32
N ALA A 135 1.39 -1.25 22.16
CA ALA A 135 0.95 0.14 22.10
C ALA A 135 2.13 1.10 22.38
N TRP A 136 2.96 0.78 23.36
CA TRP A 136 4.17 1.57 23.65
C TRP A 136 5.17 1.54 22.50
N VAL A 137 5.42 0.38 21.89
CA VAL A 137 6.32 0.27 20.71
C VAL A 137 5.80 1.11 19.55
N VAL A 138 4.50 1.03 19.23
CA VAL A 138 3.90 1.85 18.17
C VAL A 138 4.00 3.34 18.50
N LEU A 139 3.72 3.74 19.75
CA LEU A 139 3.87 5.13 20.19
C LEU A 139 5.30 5.63 19.95
N LYS A 140 6.32 4.83 20.29
CA LYS A 140 7.71 5.17 20.00
C LYS A 140 8.04 5.24 18.50
N GLY A 141 7.41 4.40 17.69
CA GLY A 141 7.51 4.47 16.24
C GLY A 141 6.91 5.76 15.66
N LEU A 142 5.79 6.23 16.22
CA LEU A 142 5.11 7.46 15.79
C LEU A 142 5.96 8.72 16.03
N GLU A 143 6.80 8.75 17.07
CA GLU A 143 7.67 9.91 17.36
C GLU A 143 8.62 10.26 16.21
N THR A 144 8.97 9.28 15.36
CA THR A 144 9.89 9.47 14.23
C THR A 144 9.23 9.20 12.87
N LEU A 145 7.93 8.98 12.84
CA LEU A 145 7.21 8.57 11.61
C LEU A 145 7.46 9.54 10.45
N ASP A 146 7.23 10.82 10.66
CA ASP A 146 7.36 11.83 9.60
C ASP A 146 8.80 11.90 9.07
N LEU A 147 9.79 11.93 9.95
CA LEU A 147 11.21 11.96 9.58
C LEU A 147 11.61 10.74 8.76
N ARG A 148 11.19 9.54 9.19
CA ARG A 148 11.52 8.30 8.48
C ARG A 148 10.88 8.27 7.10
N ILE A 149 9.58 8.52 7.03
CA ILE A 149 8.82 8.37 5.78
C ILE A 149 9.24 9.41 4.74
N ARG A 150 9.55 10.64 5.13
CA ARG A 150 10.08 11.65 4.20
C ARG A 150 11.46 11.22 3.67
N ARG A 151 12.39 10.82 4.55
CA ARG A 151 13.71 10.35 4.11
C ARG A 151 13.61 9.12 3.21
N GLN A 152 12.76 8.15 3.56
CA GLN A 152 12.53 6.95 2.74
C GLN A 152 11.91 7.30 1.39
N SER A 153 10.99 8.28 1.33
CA SER A 153 10.40 8.75 0.06
C SER A 153 11.43 9.41 -0.84
N ASP A 154 12.33 10.23 -0.30
CA ASP A 154 13.43 10.84 -1.04
C ASP A 154 14.38 9.77 -1.60
N ASN A 155 14.72 8.78 -0.79
CA ASN A 155 15.53 7.64 -1.22
C ASN A 155 14.83 6.84 -2.32
N ALA A 156 13.53 6.55 -2.14
CA ALA A 156 12.74 5.81 -3.12
C ALA A 156 12.68 6.52 -4.47
N LEU A 157 12.54 7.84 -4.48
CA LEU A 157 12.54 8.63 -5.72
C LEU A 157 13.89 8.55 -6.44
N LYS A 158 15.01 8.61 -5.71
CA LYS A 158 16.35 8.47 -6.30
C LYS A 158 16.56 7.08 -6.90
N VAL A 159 16.21 6.03 -6.15
CA VAL A 159 16.34 4.64 -6.60
C VAL A 159 15.42 4.37 -7.79
N ALA A 160 14.16 4.84 -7.76
CA ALA A 160 13.21 4.68 -8.85
C ALA A 160 13.70 5.36 -10.14
N ARG A 161 14.24 6.57 -10.06
CA ARG A 161 14.85 7.29 -11.21
C ARG A 161 16.07 6.56 -11.78
N PHE A 162 16.88 5.94 -10.93
CA PHE A 162 18.01 5.13 -11.38
C PHE A 162 17.54 3.89 -12.14
N LEU A 163 16.49 3.23 -11.68
CA LEU A 163 15.94 2.01 -12.29
C LEU A 163 15.10 2.31 -13.54
N GLU A 164 14.52 3.51 -13.64
CA GLU A 164 13.80 3.96 -14.82
C GLU A 164 14.75 4.01 -16.04
N GLY A 165 14.36 3.34 -17.12
CA GLY A 165 15.20 3.18 -18.31
C GLY A 165 16.22 2.02 -18.25
N ARG A 166 16.41 1.38 -17.09
CA ARG A 166 17.21 0.14 -16.95
C ARG A 166 16.32 -1.10 -16.89
N LEU A 167 15.09 -0.93 -16.44
CA LEU A 167 14.09 -1.99 -16.37
C LEU A 167 12.93 -1.70 -17.35
N PRO A 168 12.23 -2.73 -17.81
CA PRO A 168 11.07 -2.56 -18.69
C PRO A 168 10.00 -1.61 -18.12
N LYS A 169 9.79 -1.64 -16.80
CA LYS A 169 8.83 -0.75 -16.13
C LYS A 169 9.21 -0.55 -14.66
N VAL A 170 9.12 0.69 -14.20
CA VAL A 170 9.10 1.08 -12.80
C VAL A 170 7.76 1.76 -12.52
N ASN A 171 6.96 1.19 -11.62
CA ASN A 171 5.64 1.71 -11.30
C ASN A 171 5.67 2.40 -9.95
N TYR A 172 5.95 3.71 -9.97
CA TYR A 172 6.07 4.55 -8.79
C TYR A 172 5.37 5.89 -9.01
N PRO A 173 4.35 6.23 -8.21
CA PRO A 173 3.59 7.47 -8.38
C PRO A 173 4.42 8.76 -8.28
N GLY A 174 5.63 8.68 -7.72
CA GLY A 174 6.58 9.78 -7.66
C GLY A 174 7.31 10.09 -8.97
N LEU A 175 7.28 9.19 -9.96
CA LEU A 175 7.84 9.42 -11.29
C LEU A 175 6.82 10.10 -12.20
N GLU A 176 7.26 11.06 -13.00
CA GLU A 176 6.40 11.75 -13.99
C GLU A 176 5.88 10.79 -15.08
N SER A 177 6.58 9.68 -15.31
CA SER A 177 6.16 8.62 -16.22
C SER A 177 5.00 7.77 -15.69
N HIS A 178 4.66 7.85 -14.39
CA HIS A 178 3.52 7.14 -13.84
C HIS A 178 2.22 7.78 -14.35
N PRO A 179 1.26 6.99 -14.88
CA PRO A 179 0.06 7.54 -15.52
C PRO A 179 -0.81 8.37 -14.58
N GLN A 180 -0.70 8.16 -13.27
CA GLN A 180 -1.46 8.87 -12.25
C GLN A 180 -0.58 9.80 -11.38
N HIS A 181 0.61 10.18 -11.86
CA HIS A 181 1.54 11.05 -11.11
C HIS A 181 0.87 12.35 -10.62
N VAL A 182 0.17 13.03 -11.51
CA VAL A 182 -0.49 14.30 -11.18
C VAL A 182 -1.51 14.11 -10.04
N LEU A 183 -2.38 13.10 -10.15
CA LEU A 183 -3.35 12.78 -9.10
C LEU A 183 -2.67 12.42 -7.78
N ALA A 184 -1.62 11.60 -7.84
CA ALA A 184 -0.87 11.20 -6.67
C ALA A 184 -0.29 12.41 -5.93
N MET A 185 0.32 13.36 -6.65
CA MET A 185 0.92 14.56 -6.06
C MET A 185 -0.11 15.61 -5.62
N GLN A 186 -1.36 15.50 -6.06
CA GLN A 186 -2.45 16.34 -5.55
C GLN A 186 -2.96 15.86 -4.17
N GLN A 187 -2.86 14.57 -3.87
CA GLN A 187 -3.41 14.00 -2.63
C GLN A 187 -2.34 13.49 -1.65
N MET A 188 -1.06 13.47 -2.06
CA MET A 188 0.06 13.06 -1.22
C MET A 188 1.17 14.12 -1.23
N ASP A 189 1.82 14.33 -0.08
CA ASP A 189 2.99 15.22 0.05
C ASP A 189 4.24 14.63 -0.63
N ALA A 190 4.32 13.30 -0.75
CA ALA A 190 5.32 12.53 -1.51
C ALA A 190 4.76 11.14 -1.81
N ALA A 191 5.36 10.40 -2.75
CA ALA A 191 4.84 9.11 -3.20
C ALA A 191 5.14 7.92 -2.28
N GLY A 192 5.86 8.14 -1.18
CA GLY A 192 6.17 7.13 -0.17
C GLY A 192 7.38 6.25 -0.52
N PRO A 193 7.71 5.29 0.36
CA PRO A 193 8.92 4.47 0.23
C PRO A 193 8.74 3.24 -0.67
N ILE A 194 7.55 2.99 -1.19
CA ILE A 194 7.22 1.73 -1.86
C ILE A 194 6.94 1.97 -3.33
N PHE A 195 7.50 1.10 -4.16
CA PHE A 195 7.15 1.02 -5.58
C PHE A 195 7.29 -0.40 -6.12
N SER A 196 6.74 -0.63 -7.29
CA SER A 196 6.89 -1.89 -8.00
C SER A 196 7.73 -1.71 -9.25
N LEU A 197 8.48 -2.75 -9.59
CA LEU A 197 9.32 -2.82 -10.77
C LEU A 197 9.08 -4.15 -11.50
N TYR A 198 9.31 -4.14 -12.79
CA TYR A 198 9.14 -5.29 -13.68
C TYR A 198 10.47 -5.57 -14.34
N VAL A 199 11.01 -6.75 -14.03
CA VAL A 199 12.35 -7.13 -14.51
C VAL A 199 12.30 -7.56 -15.98
N GLY A 200 11.16 -8.07 -16.44
CA GLY A 200 11.04 -8.77 -17.72
C GLY A 200 11.62 -10.19 -17.63
N GLY A 201 11.30 -11.05 -18.60
CA GLY A 201 11.80 -12.42 -18.65
C GLY A 201 11.10 -13.40 -17.71
N GLY A 202 10.22 -12.92 -16.81
CA GLY A 202 9.40 -13.76 -15.94
C GLY A 202 10.00 -14.03 -14.57
N ARG A 203 9.54 -15.11 -13.93
CA ARG A 203 9.89 -15.46 -12.53
C ARG A 203 11.37 -15.72 -12.33
N ALA A 204 12.04 -16.36 -13.29
CA ALA A 204 13.44 -16.73 -13.16
C ALA A 204 14.34 -15.49 -13.04
N GLU A 205 14.11 -14.48 -13.88
CA GLU A 205 14.84 -13.22 -13.86
C GLU A 205 14.51 -12.39 -12.62
N ALA A 206 13.23 -12.36 -12.21
CA ALA A 206 12.81 -11.69 -10.98
C ALA A 206 13.51 -12.31 -9.74
N HIS A 207 13.53 -13.64 -9.64
CA HIS A 207 14.26 -14.32 -8.56
C HIS A 207 15.79 -14.16 -8.72
N GLY A 208 16.30 -14.12 -9.95
CA GLY A 208 17.71 -13.83 -10.22
C GLY A 208 18.13 -12.49 -9.64
N LEU A 209 17.34 -11.43 -9.89
CA LEU A 209 17.58 -10.11 -9.31
C LEU A 209 17.51 -10.13 -7.78
N LEU A 210 16.43 -10.72 -7.22
CA LEU A 210 16.29 -10.85 -5.76
C LEU A 210 17.51 -11.50 -5.09
N ASN A 211 18.00 -12.59 -5.68
CA ASN A 211 19.11 -13.37 -5.12
C ASN A 211 20.48 -12.71 -5.32
N ALA A 212 20.59 -11.77 -6.24
CA ALA A 212 21.82 -11.04 -6.51
C ALA A 212 22.00 -9.78 -5.64
N LEU A 213 20.93 -9.30 -5.00
CA LEU A 213 21.00 -8.19 -4.06
C LEU A 213 21.73 -8.60 -2.77
N GLU A 214 22.57 -7.72 -2.25
CA GLU A 214 23.38 -7.94 -1.04
C GLU A 214 22.96 -7.05 0.13
N LEU A 215 22.46 -5.84 -0.14
CA LEU A 215 21.99 -4.88 0.87
C LEU A 215 20.49 -4.98 1.10
N VAL A 216 19.72 -5.15 0.03
CA VAL A 216 18.26 -5.22 0.11
C VAL A 216 17.81 -6.60 0.57
N ASP A 217 17.17 -6.67 1.73
CA ASP A 217 16.68 -7.94 2.32
C ASP A 217 15.45 -8.48 1.57
N ILE A 218 15.34 -9.80 1.46
CA ILE A 218 14.14 -10.47 0.95
C ILE A 218 13.10 -10.57 2.06
N SER A 219 12.01 -9.82 1.95
CA SER A 219 10.92 -9.84 2.93
C SER A 219 9.61 -9.36 2.31
N ASN A 220 8.49 -9.94 2.75
CA ASN A 220 7.16 -9.52 2.35
C ASN A 220 6.60 -8.35 3.18
N ASN A 221 7.35 -7.84 4.17
CA ASN A 221 6.97 -6.69 4.96
C ASN A 221 7.14 -5.38 4.16
N ILE A 222 6.64 -4.29 4.70
CA ILE A 222 6.77 -2.92 4.17
C ILE A 222 6.85 -1.93 5.33
N GLY A 223 7.34 -0.73 5.04
CA GLY A 223 7.42 0.34 6.03
C GLY A 223 8.53 0.15 7.07
N ASP A 224 9.41 -0.80 6.84
CA ASP A 224 10.61 -1.03 7.68
C ASP A 224 11.64 0.07 7.39
N SER A 225 12.50 0.34 8.36
CA SER A 225 13.66 1.21 8.20
C SER A 225 14.73 0.63 7.28
N ARG A 226 14.66 -0.66 6.98
CA ARG A 226 15.52 -1.35 6.01
C ARG A 226 14.87 -1.44 4.64
N SER A 227 15.69 -1.49 3.61
CA SER A 227 15.25 -1.79 2.25
C SER A 227 14.86 -3.27 2.12
N LEU A 228 13.60 -3.50 1.70
CA LEU A 228 13.01 -4.84 1.62
C LEU A 228 12.41 -5.07 0.24
N MET A 229 12.65 -6.23 -0.34
CA MET A 229 12.05 -6.60 -1.62
C MET A 229 11.33 -7.95 -1.55
N THR A 230 10.25 -8.07 -2.31
CA THR A 230 9.49 -9.31 -2.44
C THR A 230 9.04 -9.56 -3.87
N HIS A 231 8.77 -10.82 -4.20
CA HIS A 231 8.09 -11.25 -5.43
C HIS A 231 6.61 -11.52 -5.10
N PRO A 232 5.68 -10.61 -5.44
CA PRO A 232 4.28 -10.71 -5.02
C PRO A 232 3.59 -11.99 -5.46
N ALA A 233 3.84 -12.45 -6.68
CA ALA A 233 3.19 -13.63 -7.25
C ALA A 233 3.51 -14.93 -6.48
N SER A 234 4.70 -15.06 -5.87
CA SER A 234 5.09 -16.24 -5.08
C SER A 234 4.98 -16.04 -3.57
N THR A 235 4.61 -14.85 -3.08
CA THR A 235 4.55 -14.54 -1.64
C THR A 235 3.18 -13.97 -1.25
N THR A 236 3.01 -12.67 -1.31
CA THR A 236 1.81 -11.98 -0.79
C THR A 236 0.53 -12.29 -1.57
N HIS A 237 0.64 -12.72 -2.82
CA HIS A 237 -0.48 -13.02 -3.71
C HIS A 237 -0.48 -14.45 -4.26
N TYR A 238 0.34 -15.35 -3.67
CA TYR A 238 0.44 -16.75 -4.13
C TYR A 238 -0.90 -17.51 -4.08
N GLY A 239 -1.80 -17.12 -3.19
CA GLY A 239 -3.13 -17.73 -3.05
C GLY A 239 -4.17 -17.28 -4.08
N MET A 240 -3.82 -16.33 -4.96
CA MET A 240 -4.67 -15.94 -6.09
C MET A 240 -4.37 -16.83 -7.30
N ALA A 241 -5.41 -17.19 -8.05
CA ALA A 241 -5.24 -17.83 -9.34
C ALA A 241 -4.43 -16.93 -10.30
N GLU A 242 -3.68 -17.53 -11.21
CA GLU A 242 -2.78 -16.79 -12.11
C GLU A 242 -3.55 -15.78 -12.95
N GLU A 243 -4.69 -16.19 -13.52
CA GLU A 243 -5.55 -15.33 -14.34
C GLU A 243 -5.99 -14.09 -13.54
N ALA A 244 -6.41 -14.28 -12.28
CA ALA A 244 -6.84 -13.18 -11.41
C ALA A 244 -5.67 -12.26 -11.03
N ARG A 245 -4.43 -12.79 -10.91
CA ARG A 245 -3.24 -11.96 -10.71
C ARG A 245 -2.95 -11.10 -11.94
N LEU A 246 -3.02 -11.71 -13.13
CA LEU A 246 -2.76 -11.01 -14.38
C LEU A 246 -3.79 -9.91 -14.66
N GLU A 247 -5.06 -10.14 -14.36
CA GLU A 247 -6.13 -9.13 -14.48
C GLU A 247 -5.86 -7.88 -13.66
N VAL A 248 -5.22 -8.02 -12.49
CA VAL A 248 -4.84 -6.89 -11.63
C VAL A 248 -3.39 -6.43 -11.84
N GLY A 249 -2.70 -6.92 -12.87
CA GLY A 249 -1.36 -6.48 -13.24
C GLY A 249 -0.22 -7.09 -12.41
N ILE A 250 -0.46 -8.16 -11.68
CA ILE A 250 0.57 -8.89 -10.90
C ILE A 250 1.15 -9.99 -11.77
N THR A 251 2.22 -9.66 -12.49
CA THR A 251 2.93 -10.56 -13.39
C THR A 251 4.06 -11.31 -12.68
N GLU A 252 4.58 -12.36 -13.33
CA GLU A 252 5.67 -13.20 -12.79
C GLU A 252 7.03 -12.50 -12.76
N ASP A 253 7.19 -11.39 -13.43
CA ASP A 253 8.39 -10.55 -13.42
C ASP A 253 8.29 -9.33 -12.50
N MET A 254 7.16 -9.19 -11.79
CA MET A 254 6.92 -8.09 -10.87
C MET A 254 7.65 -8.30 -9.53
N LEU A 255 8.36 -7.29 -9.09
CA LEU A 255 8.91 -7.16 -7.74
C LEU A 255 8.37 -5.92 -7.06
N ARG A 256 8.20 -5.96 -5.74
CA ARG A 256 7.82 -4.81 -4.93
C ARG A 256 8.95 -4.48 -3.97
N LEU A 257 9.46 -3.25 -4.07
CA LEU A 257 10.52 -2.69 -3.22
C LEU A 257 9.92 -1.75 -2.19
N ASN A 258 10.34 -1.88 -0.95
CA ASN A 258 10.27 -0.87 0.10
C ASN A 258 11.67 -0.33 0.33
N VAL A 259 11.89 0.95 0.09
CA VAL A 259 13.19 1.58 0.32
C VAL A 259 13.30 2.03 1.78
N GLY A 260 14.42 1.73 2.39
CA GLY A 260 14.72 2.02 3.79
C GLY A 260 15.39 3.38 4.01
N LEU A 261 16.09 3.47 5.13
CA LEU A 261 16.83 4.66 5.57
C LEU A 261 18.31 4.61 5.21
N GLU A 262 18.77 3.54 4.56
CA GLU A 262 20.14 3.39 4.08
C GLU A 262 20.50 4.57 3.16
N ASP A 263 21.77 4.76 2.88
CA ASP A 263 22.15 5.72 1.86
C ASP A 263 21.59 5.30 0.50
N ALA A 264 20.93 6.22 -0.20
CA ALA A 264 20.31 5.90 -1.49
C ALA A 264 21.34 5.47 -2.54
N ASP A 265 22.57 5.98 -2.48
CA ASP A 265 23.63 5.62 -3.43
C ASP A 265 24.15 4.20 -3.16
N ASP A 266 24.15 3.74 -1.89
CA ASP A 266 24.46 2.34 -1.55
C ASP A 266 23.38 1.39 -2.08
N VAL A 267 22.09 1.75 -1.93
CA VAL A 267 20.99 0.97 -2.52
C VAL A 267 21.08 0.93 -4.04
N ILE A 268 21.42 2.05 -4.67
CA ILE A 268 21.64 2.13 -6.11
C ILE A 268 22.82 1.25 -6.54
N ALA A 269 23.93 1.27 -5.81
CA ALA A 269 25.10 0.43 -6.10
C ALA A 269 24.75 -1.06 -5.99
N ASP A 270 23.93 -1.44 -5.00
CA ASP A 270 23.43 -2.82 -4.85
C ASP A 270 22.58 -3.24 -6.05
N PHE A 271 21.67 -2.38 -6.51
CA PHE A 271 20.91 -2.65 -7.74
C PHE A 271 21.79 -2.71 -8.99
N ASP A 272 22.79 -1.85 -9.12
CA ASP A 272 23.67 -1.82 -10.29
C ASP A 272 24.50 -3.12 -10.41
N GLN A 273 25.06 -3.61 -9.29
CA GLN A 273 25.77 -4.88 -9.28
C GLN A 273 24.83 -6.06 -9.55
N ALA A 274 23.63 -6.07 -8.95
CA ALA A 274 22.66 -7.14 -9.11
C ALA A 274 22.11 -7.23 -10.55
N LEU A 275 21.85 -6.07 -11.20
CA LEU A 275 21.44 -6.02 -12.61
C LEU A 275 22.53 -6.57 -13.53
N ARG A 276 23.79 -6.21 -13.30
CA ARG A 276 24.92 -6.79 -14.07
C ARG A 276 25.03 -8.30 -13.88
N ALA A 277 24.80 -8.80 -12.66
CA ALA A 277 24.86 -10.23 -12.37
C ALA A 277 23.82 -11.04 -13.15
N ILE A 278 22.67 -10.44 -13.50
CA ILE A 278 21.64 -11.06 -14.33
C ILE A 278 21.73 -10.69 -15.82
N GLY A 279 22.82 -10.02 -16.23
CA GLY A 279 23.09 -9.66 -17.64
C GLY A 279 22.31 -8.45 -18.16
N ARG A 280 22.01 -7.51 -17.28
CA ARG A 280 21.32 -6.24 -17.60
C ARG A 280 22.16 -5.01 -17.29
#